data_22fa9aa478c42b8b4d8f4585e304a87f
#
_entry.id   22fa9aa478c42b8b4d8f4585e304a87f
#
_cell.length_a   1.000
_cell.length_b   1.000
_cell.length_c   1.000
_cell.angle_alpha   90.00
_cell.angle_beta   90.00
_cell.angle_gamma   90.00
#
_symmetry.space_group_name_H-M   'P 1'
#
loop_
_entity.id
_entity.type
_entity.pdbx_description
1 polymer ?
#
loop_
_entity_poly.entity_id
_entity_poly.type
_entity_poly.pdbx_seq_one_letter_code
_entity_poly.pdbx_strand_id
1 'polypeptide(L)'
;NLRVQGKETMYPMISAEWELTALAAIEEEVETALIAEGYTLPRAARGIMIETPAAAILSDRLSERVDFLSIGTNDLAQYVLAVDRQNSSLSDYYDPGSEAVLRMISMVIGNAHRKGIPVSVCGELAADATATAKLIEMGVDELSVTPMHLSVFPGVVSSLFASLLFMLLRVRSCPSR
;
A
#
# COMPACT_ATOMS: atom_id res chain seq x y z
N ASN A 1 16.54 -11.61 -25.02
CA ASN A 1 15.10 -11.48 -24.77
C ASN A 1 14.87 -11.49 -23.26
N LEU A 2 15.06 -10.36 -22.60
CA LEU A 2 14.62 -10.13 -21.22
C LEU A 2 13.08 -9.93 -21.26
N ARG A 3 12.33 -10.98 -20.96
CA ARG A 3 10.92 -10.83 -20.61
C ARG A 3 10.86 -10.17 -19.23
N VAL A 4 10.58 -8.88 -19.21
CA VAL A 4 10.20 -8.18 -17.99
C VAL A 4 8.76 -8.57 -17.68
N GLN A 5 8.56 -9.52 -16.78
CA GLN A 5 7.24 -9.86 -16.28
C GLN A 5 6.75 -8.73 -15.37
N GLY A 6 5.52 -8.27 -15.62
CA GLY A 6 4.68 -7.46 -14.75
C GLY A 6 5.40 -6.34 -14.00
N LYS A 7 5.65 -5.21 -14.64
CA LYS A 7 6.08 -4.01 -13.91
C LYS A 7 4.86 -3.37 -13.28
N GLU A 8 4.98 -3.04 -12.01
CA GLU A 8 4.05 -2.20 -11.28
C GLU A 8 4.72 -0.84 -11.08
N THR A 9 3.99 0.24 -11.30
CA THR A 9 4.42 1.59 -10.97
C THR A 9 3.58 2.07 -9.81
N MET A 10 4.21 2.57 -8.75
CA MET A 10 3.53 3.08 -7.56
C MET A 10 3.99 4.50 -7.26
N TYR A 11 3.04 5.42 -7.15
CA TYR A 11 3.30 6.82 -6.86
C TYR A 11 3.05 7.13 -5.39
N PRO A 12 4.08 7.64 -4.67
CA PRO A 12 3.95 8.03 -3.28
C PRO A 12 3.31 9.42 -3.12
N MET A 13 2.95 9.76 -1.90
CA MET A 13 2.56 11.11 -1.44
C MET A 13 1.38 11.74 -2.18
N ILE A 14 0.50 10.94 -2.80
CA ILE A 14 -0.71 11.43 -3.44
C ILE A 14 -1.64 12.05 -2.39
N SER A 15 -2.26 13.18 -2.73
CA SER A 15 -3.17 13.92 -1.87
C SER A 15 -4.44 14.40 -2.57
N ALA A 16 -4.46 14.36 -3.92
CA ALA A 16 -5.58 14.85 -4.72
C ALA A 16 -5.71 14.12 -6.07
N GLU A 17 -6.93 14.09 -6.61
CA GLU A 17 -7.22 13.45 -7.90
C GLU A 17 -6.50 14.07 -9.10
N TRP A 18 -6.28 15.40 -9.07
CA TRP A 18 -5.62 16.09 -10.18
C TRP A 18 -4.16 15.64 -10.37
N GLU A 19 -3.50 15.16 -9.29
CA GLU A 19 -2.13 14.62 -9.36
C GLU A 19 -2.08 13.37 -10.24
N LEU A 20 -3.10 12.51 -10.17
CA LEU A 20 -3.20 11.33 -11.06
C LEU A 20 -3.39 11.73 -12.52
N THR A 21 -4.06 12.86 -12.79
CA THR A 21 -4.19 13.38 -14.14
C THR A 21 -2.85 13.90 -14.66
N ALA A 22 -2.11 14.62 -13.83
CA ALA A 22 -0.78 15.13 -14.18
C ALA A 22 0.21 13.99 -14.41
N LEU A 23 0.22 12.99 -13.55
CA LEU A 23 1.07 11.79 -13.69
C LEU A 23 0.75 11.03 -14.98
N ALA A 24 -0.53 10.82 -15.29
CA ALA A 24 -0.95 10.15 -16.52
C ALA A 24 -0.45 10.88 -17.78
N ALA A 25 -0.47 12.21 -17.79
CA ALA A 25 0.05 13.01 -18.91
C ALA A 25 1.57 12.84 -19.09
N ILE A 26 2.32 12.80 -17.98
CA ILE A 26 3.77 12.57 -18.00
C ILE A 26 4.08 11.15 -18.49
N GLU A 27 3.35 10.14 -18.01
CA GLU A 27 3.52 8.76 -18.49
C GLU A 27 3.27 8.65 -19.99
N GLU A 28 2.20 9.24 -20.50
CA GLU A 28 1.85 9.23 -21.92
C GLU A 28 2.94 9.89 -22.78
N GLU A 29 3.50 11.01 -22.33
CA GLU A 29 4.60 11.68 -23.01
C GLU A 29 5.85 10.77 -23.08
N VAL A 30 6.23 10.16 -21.95
CA VAL A 30 7.39 9.27 -21.87
C VAL A 30 7.18 8.01 -22.70
N GLU A 31 6.01 7.38 -22.62
CA GLU A 31 5.68 6.19 -23.41
C GLU A 31 5.72 6.48 -24.91
N THR A 32 5.17 7.63 -25.33
CA THR A 32 5.19 8.06 -26.74
C THR A 32 6.62 8.25 -27.24
N ALA A 33 7.49 8.88 -26.46
CA ALA A 33 8.90 9.06 -26.81
C ALA A 33 9.64 7.72 -26.94
N LEU A 34 9.45 6.81 -25.98
CA LEU A 34 10.08 5.48 -26.02
C LEU A 34 9.60 4.62 -27.20
N ILE A 35 8.31 4.68 -27.51
CA ILE A 35 7.76 3.98 -28.70
C ILE A 35 8.37 4.54 -29.98
N ALA A 36 8.55 5.85 -30.07
CA ALA A 36 9.20 6.50 -31.24
C ALA A 36 10.67 6.07 -31.41
N GLU A 37 11.34 5.74 -30.29
CA GLU A 37 12.70 5.18 -30.29
C GLU A 37 12.74 3.66 -30.59
N GLY A 38 11.59 3.02 -30.80
CA GLY A 38 11.48 1.59 -31.17
C GLY A 38 11.35 0.64 -29.99
N TYR A 39 11.10 1.12 -28.78
CA TYR A 39 10.82 0.25 -27.62
C TYR A 39 9.39 -0.28 -27.67
N THR A 40 9.23 -1.53 -27.23
CA THR A 40 7.92 -2.14 -26.98
C THR A 40 7.67 -2.12 -25.48
N LEU A 41 6.67 -1.37 -25.05
CA LEU A 41 6.35 -1.20 -23.63
C LEU A 41 5.19 -2.13 -23.24
N PRO A 42 5.38 -3.05 -22.29
CA PRO A 42 4.26 -3.77 -21.69
C PRO A 42 3.46 -2.81 -20.81
N ARG A 43 2.14 -2.97 -20.76
CA ARG A 43 1.31 -2.24 -19.79
C ARG A 43 1.79 -2.55 -18.38
N ALA A 44 2.17 -1.52 -17.64
CA ALA A 44 2.42 -1.61 -16.21
C ALA A 44 1.12 -1.37 -15.43
N ALA A 45 0.89 -2.13 -14.36
CA ALA A 45 -0.17 -1.80 -13.41
C ALA A 45 0.21 -0.53 -12.66
N ARG A 46 -0.73 0.41 -12.57
CA ARG A 46 -0.53 1.69 -11.90
C ARG A 46 -1.17 1.66 -10.52
N GLY A 47 -0.38 1.91 -9.48
CA GLY A 47 -0.85 2.04 -8.12
C GLY A 47 -0.42 3.35 -7.47
N ILE A 48 -1.00 3.64 -6.34
CA ILE A 48 -0.64 4.78 -5.49
C ILE A 48 -0.42 4.35 -4.06
N MET A 49 0.43 5.10 -3.36
CA MET A 49 0.57 4.94 -1.92
C MET A 49 -0.45 5.83 -1.19
N ILE A 50 -1.24 5.22 -0.33
CA ILE A 50 -2.14 5.91 0.58
C ILE A 50 -1.40 6.12 1.88
N GLU A 51 -0.81 7.28 2.03
CA GLU A 51 0.02 7.65 3.18
C GLU A 51 -0.21 9.08 3.66
N THR A 52 -1.13 9.79 2.99
CA THR A 52 -1.65 11.08 3.47
C THR A 52 -3.10 10.92 3.94
N PRO A 53 -3.55 11.64 4.97
CA PRO A 53 -4.97 11.63 5.37
C PRO A 53 -5.90 12.06 4.24
N ALA A 54 -5.46 12.97 3.36
CA ALA A 54 -6.22 13.40 2.19
C ALA A 54 -6.47 12.26 1.22
N ALA A 55 -5.43 11.48 0.87
CA ALA A 55 -5.59 10.30 0.02
C ALA A 55 -6.48 9.24 0.67
N ALA A 56 -6.36 9.03 1.98
CA ALA A 56 -7.21 8.09 2.71
C ALA A 56 -8.70 8.48 2.63
N ILE A 57 -9.02 9.76 2.82
CA ILE A 57 -10.39 10.29 2.70
C ILE A 57 -10.93 10.17 1.27
N LEU A 58 -10.08 10.43 0.26
CA LEU A 58 -10.45 10.38 -1.16
C LEU A 58 -10.27 8.99 -1.79
N SER A 59 -10.00 7.97 -1.01
CA SER A 59 -9.65 6.63 -1.51
C SER A 59 -10.76 5.99 -2.36
N ASP A 60 -12.03 6.33 -2.16
CA ASP A 60 -13.14 5.91 -3.00
C ASP A 60 -13.02 6.42 -4.45
N ARG A 61 -12.61 7.67 -4.64
CA ARG A 61 -12.40 8.29 -5.95
C ARG A 61 -11.08 7.88 -6.57
N LEU A 62 -10.01 7.87 -5.76
CA LEU A 62 -8.68 7.47 -6.22
C LEU A 62 -8.67 6.03 -6.72
N SER A 63 -9.41 5.13 -6.08
CA SER A 63 -9.57 3.73 -6.47
C SER A 63 -10.20 3.52 -7.85
N GLU A 64 -10.93 4.51 -8.40
CA GLU A 64 -11.48 4.45 -9.75
C GLU A 64 -10.44 4.67 -10.85
N ARG A 65 -9.25 5.13 -10.48
CA ARG A 65 -8.24 5.64 -11.41
C ARG A 65 -6.93 4.86 -11.42
N VAL A 66 -6.83 3.84 -10.56
CA VAL A 66 -5.62 3.03 -10.38
C VAL A 66 -5.94 1.54 -10.35
N ASP A 67 -4.94 0.71 -10.55
CA ASP A 67 -5.09 -0.74 -10.59
C ASP A 67 -4.92 -1.38 -9.19
N PHE A 68 -4.27 -0.69 -8.24
CA PHE A 68 -4.08 -1.15 -6.85
C PHE A 68 -3.76 0.01 -5.90
N LEU A 69 -3.95 -0.22 -4.59
CA LEU A 69 -3.51 0.69 -3.53
C LEU A 69 -2.45 0.03 -2.65
N SER A 70 -1.51 0.83 -2.16
CA SER A 70 -0.56 0.42 -1.11
C SER A 70 -0.66 1.39 0.06
N ILE A 71 -0.96 0.91 1.26
CA ILE A 71 -1.07 1.78 2.44
C ILE A 71 0.29 1.90 3.11
N GLY A 72 0.88 3.10 3.10
CA GLY A 72 2.12 3.45 3.78
C GLY A 72 1.86 3.82 5.23
N THR A 73 1.85 2.81 6.13
CA THR A 73 1.38 3.01 7.51
C THR A 73 2.24 3.95 8.33
N ASN A 74 3.54 4.04 8.05
CA ASN A 74 4.44 4.89 8.81
C ASN A 74 4.13 6.39 8.58
N ASP A 75 4.01 6.80 7.32
CA ASP A 75 3.72 8.18 6.97
C ASP A 75 2.25 8.51 7.23
N LEU A 76 1.33 7.59 6.96
CA LEU A 76 -0.07 7.78 7.33
C LEU A 76 -0.23 8.06 8.83
N ALA A 77 0.41 7.25 9.69
CA ALA A 77 0.36 7.46 11.13
C ALA A 77 0.97 8.80 11.54
N GLN A 78 2.12 9.15 10.96
CA GLN A 78 2.78 10.45 11.21
C GLN A 78 1.84 11.62 10.94
N TYR A 79 1.15 11.62 9.80
CA TYR A 79 0.27 12.73 9.42
C TYR A 79 -1.08 12.71 10.14
N VAL A 80 -1.64 11.53 10.40
CA VAL A 80 -2.89 11.40 11.16
C VAL A 80 -2.72 11.85 12.60
N LEU A 81 -1.61 11.47 13.23
CA LEU A 81 -1.30 11.81 14.63
C LEU A 81 -0.61 13.18 14.76
N ALA A 82 -0.21 13.80 13.63
CA ALA A 82 0.58 15.05 13.60
C ALA A 82 1.87 14.96 14.43
N VAL A 83 2.56 13.82 14.37
CA VAL A 83 3.77 13.52 15.14
C VAL A 83 4.91 13.18 14.20
N ASP A 84 6.04 13.86 14.31
CA ASP A 84 7.24 13.48 13.61
C ASP A 84 7.85 12.22 14.22
N ARG A 85 7.75 11.10 13.48
CA ARG A 85 8.27 9.78 13.89
C ARG A 85 9.78 9.72 14.05
N GLN A 86 10.52 10.71 13.49
CA GLN A 86 11.97 10.79 13.62
C GLN A 86 12.40 11.55 14.89
N ASN A 87 11.47 12.26 15.54
CA ASN A 87 11.74 12.98 16.76
C ASN A 87 11.56 12.05 17.97
N SER A 88 12.67 11.59 18.55
CA SER A 88 12.67 10.70 19.71
C SER A 88 11.96 11.27 20.94
N SER A 89 11.84 12.60 21.07
CA SER A 89 11.11 13.23 22.17
C SER A 89 9.59 13.08 22.04
N LEU A 90 9.09 12.67 20.87
CA LEU A 90 7.67 12.49 20.58
C LEU A 90 7.28 11.02 20.41
N SER A 91 8.20 10.07 20.68
CA SER A 91 7.96 8.64 20.48
C SER A 91 6.70 8.12 21.19
N ASP A 92 6.41 8.64 22.38
CA ASP A 92 5.24 8.22 23.17
C ASP A 92 3.89 8.65 22.53
N TYR A 93 3.92 9.59 21.60
CA TYR A 93 2.74 10.06 20.87
C TYR A 93 2.58 9.39 19.50
N TYR A 94 3.59 8.67 19.03
CA TYR A 94 3.57 7.96 17.76
C TYR A 94 3.14 6.51 17.95
N ASP A 95 1.89 6.23 17.61
CA ASP A 95 1.33 4.88 17.63
C ASP A 95 0.66 4.55 16.28
N PRO A 96 1.36 3.86 15.37
CA PRO A 96 0.79 3.44 14.09
C PRO A 96 -0.35 2.43 14.23
N GLY A 97 -0.48 1.77 15.40
CA GLY A 97 -1.58 0.87 15.75
C GLY A 97 -2.78 1.58 16.39
N SER A 98 -2.75 2.91 16.51
CA SER A 98 -3.84 3.68 17.13
C SER A 98 -5.18 3.49 16.40
N GLU A 99 -6.27 3.63 17.14
CA GLU A 99 -7.62 3.45 16.59
C GLU A 99 -7.91 4.39 15.42
N ALA A 100 -7.39 5.62 15.45
CA ALA A 100 -7.58 6.59 14.36
C ALA A 100 -6.95 6.11 13.05
N VAL A 101 -5.72 5.61 13.11
CA VAL A 101 -4.99 5.07 11.96
C VAL A 101 -5.67 3.79 11.45
N LEU A 102 -6.02 2.86 12.34
CA LEU A 102 -6.68 1.60 11.97
C LEU A 102 -8.06 1.84 11.32
N ARG A 103 -8.83 2.83 11.77
CA ARG A 103 -10.09 3.22 11.13
C ARG A 103 -9.88 3.76 9.73
N MET A 104 -8.85 4.57 9.49
CA MET A 104 -8.51 5.04 8.15
C MET A 104 -8.11 3.87 7.24
N ILE A 105 -7.27 2.97 7.72
CA ILE A 105 -6.87 1.76 6.97
C ILE A 105 -8.10 0.95 6.56
N SER A 106 -9.00 0.67 7.51
CA SER A 106 -10.24 -0.08 7.24
C SER A 106 -11.13 0.61 6.21
N MET A 107 -11.24 1.95 6.27
CA MET A 107 -11.98 2.74 5.29
C MET A 107 -11.36 2.63 3.89
N VAL A 108 -10.04 2.74 3.77
CA VAL A 108 -9.31 2.60 2.50
C VAL A 108 -9.53 1.23 1.88
N ILE A 109 -9.37 0.16 2.68
CA ILE A 109 -9.59 -1.22 2.22
C ILE A 109 -11.04 -1.39 1.71
N GLY A 110 -12.03 -0.94 2.48
CA GLY A 110 -13.43 -1.01 2.07
C GLY A 110 -13.73 -0.21 0.81
N ASN A 111 -13.11 0.96 0.61
CA ASN A 111 -13.27 1.78 -0.59
C ASN A 111 -12.68 1.08 -1.83
N ALA A 112 -11.48 0.55 -1.73
CA ALA A 112 -10.81 -0.18 -2.81
C ALA A 112 -11.57 -1.44 -3.21
N HIS A 113 -11.99 -2.25 -2.25
CA HIS A 113 -12.75 -3.47 -2.51
C HIS A 113 -14.11 -3.20 -3.18
N ARG A 114 -14.78 -2.08 -2.87
CA ARG A 114 -15.99 -1.68 -3.62
C ARG A 114 -15.73 -1.39 -5.08
N LYS A 115 -14.48 -1.05 -5.43
CA LYS A 115 -14.03 -0.83 -6.83
C LYS A 115 -13.36 -2.07 -7.43
N GLY A 116 -13.21 -3.15 -6.68
CA GLY A 116 -12.62 -4.43 -7.13
C GLY A 116 -11.11 -4.37 -7.33
N ILE A 117 -10.41 -3.45 -6.68
CA ILE A 117 -8.94 -3.35 -6.74
C ILE A 117 -8.30 -3.84 -5.43
N PRO A 118 -7.13 -4.48 -5.51
CA PRO A 118 -6.43 -4.99 -4.35
C PRO A 118 -5.75 -3.88 -3.53
N VAL A 119 -5.59 -4.16 -2.23
CA VAL A 119 -4.89 -3.29 -1.29
C VAL A 119 -3.75 -4.04 -0.62
N SER A 120 -2.55 -3.48 -0.71
CA SER A 120 -1.41 -3.89 0.11
C SER A 120 -1.19 -2.95 1.29
N VAL A 121 -0.56 -3.46 2.35
CA VAL A 121 -0.08 -2.65 3.48
C VAL A 121 1.43 -2.82 3.57
N CYS A 122 2.14 -1.71 3.68
CA CYS A 122 3.58 -1.65 3.91
C CYS A 122 3.91 -0.79 5.14
N GLY A 123 5.14 -0.94 5.64
CA GLY A 123 5.59 -0.26 6.85
C GLY A 123 5.70 -1.19 8.05
N GLU A 124 6.06 -0.62 9.20
CA GLU A 124 6.35 -1.38 10.43
C GLU A 124 5.11 -2.09 10.97
N LEU A 125 3.92 -1.50 10.81
CA LEU A 125 2.67 -2.09 11.26
C LEU A 125 2.40 -3.45 10.58
N ALA A 126 2.82 -3.63 9.32
CA ALA A 126 2.69 -4.91 8.62
C ALA A 126 3.57 -6.02 9.22
N ALA A 127 4.61 -5.67 9.98
CA ALA A 127 5.52 -6.60 10.63
C ALA A 127 5.17 -6.90 12.09
N ASP A 128 4.25 -6.15 12.70
CA ASP A 128 3.74 -6.40 14.05
C ASP A 128 2.69 -7.51 14.04
N ALA A 129 2.91 -8.57 14.83
CA ALA A 129 2.05 -9.76 14.82
C ALA A 129 0.61 -9.47 15.25
N THR A 130 0.41 -8.54 16.19
CA THR A 130 -0.93 -8.18 16.68
C THR A 130 -1.67 -7.32 15.66
N ALA A 131 -0.97 -6.35 15.07
CA ALA A 131 -1.52 -5.51 14.02
C ALA A 131 -1.81 -6.32 12.75
N THR A 132 -0.93 -7.25 12.38
CA THR A 132 -1.11 -8.15 11.24
C THR A 132 -2.43 -8.90 11.31
N ALA A 133 -2.80 -9.45 12.49
CA ALA A 133 -4.07 -10.14 12.67
C ALA A 133 -5.26 -9.21 12.36
N LYS A 134 -5.23 -7.98 12.88
CA LYS A 134 -6.28 -6.96 12.62
C LYS A 134 -6.34 -6.56 11.13
N LEU A 135 -5.19 -6.40 10.47
CA LEU A 135 -5.15 -6.07 9.05
C LEU A 135 -5.76 -7.17 8.19
N ILE A 136 -5.50 -8.43 8.53
CA ILE A 136 -6.13 -9.58 7.86
C ILE A 136 -7.64 -9.60 8.09
N GLU A 137 -8.10 -9.35 9.31
CA GLU A 137 -9.53 -9.24 9.63
C GLU A 137 -10.22 -8.09 8.87
N MET A 138 -9.51 -6.99 8.60
CA MET A 138 -9.98 -5.88 7.78
C MET A 138 -10.04 -6.23 6.29
N GLY A 139 -9.42 -7.34 5.87
CA GLY A 139 -9.45 -7.83 4.49
C GLY A 139 -8.30 -7.35 3.62
N VAL A 140 -7.13 -7.02 4.17
CA VAL A 140 -5.96 -6.68 3.36
C VAL A 140 -5.59 -7.83 2.43
N ASP A 141 -5.27 -7.53 1.17
CA ASP A 141 -4.93 -8.54 0.16
C ASP A 141 -3.45 -8.93 0.20
N GLU A 142 -2.58 -8.00 0.60
CA GLU A 142 -1.13 -8.22 0.61
C GLU A 142 -0.45 -7.47 1.76
N LEU A 143 0.53 -8.11 2.38
CA LEU A 143 1.43 -7.50 3.35
C LEU A 143 2.85 -7.45 2.78
N SER A 144 3.42 -6.24 2.67
CA SER A 144 4.78 -6.01 2.23
C SER A 144 5.69 -5.79 3.43
N VAL A 145 6.57 -6.72 3.69
CA VAL A 145 7.48 -6.71 4.85
C VAL A 145 8.93 -6.89 4.43
N THR A 146 9.86 -6.43 5.26
CA THR A 146 11.28 -6.69 5.03
C THR A 146 11.61 -8.17 5.25
N PRO A 147 12.63 -8.73 4.56
CA PRO A 147 12.98 -10.15 4.70
C PRO A 147 13.26 -10.60 6.14
N MET A 148 13.77 -9.72 7.00
CA MET A 148 14.04 -10.02 8.40
C MET A 148 12.77 -10.34 9.21
N HIS A 149 11.62 -9.82 8.82
CA HIS A 149 10.35 -10.03 9.52
C HIS A 149 9.57 -11.26 9.00
N LEU A 150 10.00 -11.89 7.91
CA LEU A 150 9.35 -13.08 7.36
C LEU A 150 9.33 -14.27 8.35
N SER A 151 10.28 -14.33 9.30
CA SER A 151 10.34 -15.39 10.31
C SER A 151 9.23 -15.33 11.36
N VAL A 152 8.55 -14.18 11.50
CA VAL A 152 7.44 -13.98 12.45
C VAL A 152 6.11 -14.53 11.91
N PHE A 153 5.98 -14.63 10.59
CA PHE A 153 4.74 -14.98 9.90
C PHE A 153 4.23 -16.42 10.05
N PRO A 154 5.06 -17.48 10.15
CA PRO A 154 4.55 -18.85 10.24
C PRO A 154 3.58 -19.09 11.40
N GLY A 155 3.80 -18.39 12.54
CA GLY A 155 2.94 -18.52 13.73
C GLY A 155 1.60 -17.79 13.57
N VAL A 156 1.59 -16.60 12.98
CA VAL A 156 0.38 -15.79 12.79
C VAL A 156 -0.50 -16.40 11.69
N VAL A 157 0.12 -16.81 10.59
CA VAL A 157 -0.57 -17.42 9.45
C VAL A 157 -1.17 -18.78 9.84
N SER A 158 -0.45 -19.63 10.57
CA SER A 158 -0.99 -20.92 10.99
C SER A 158 -2.14 -20.81 12.01
N SER A 159 -2.16 -19.81 12.88
CA SER A 159 -3.28 -19.60 13.80
C SER A 159 -4.54 -19.06 13.08
N LEU A 160 -4.37 -18.27 12.03
CA LEU A 160 -5.46 -17.69 11.23
C LEU A 160 -5.99 -18.67 10.16
N PHE A 161 -5.14 -19.50 9.57
CA PHE A 161 -5.57 -20.55 8.62
C PHE A 161 -6.45 -21.62 9.26
N ALA A 162 -6.37 -21.83 10.56
CA ALA A 162 -7.29 -22.71 11.27
C ALA A 162 -8.74 -22.16 11.32
N SER A 163 -8.92 -20.84 11.07
CA SER A 163 -10.23 -20.16 11.13
C SER A 163 -10.75 -19.66 9.78
N LEU A 164 -9.89 -19.48 8.77
CA LEU A 164 -10.25 -18.85 7.50
C LEU A 164 -9.68 -19.61 6.29
N LEU A 165 -10.41 -20.60 5.83
CA LEU A 165 -10.02 -21.48 4.73
C LEU A 165 -10.03 -20.84 3.32
N PHE A 166 -10.11 -19.49 3.15
CA PHE A 166 -10.33 -18.90 1.81
C PHE A 166 -9.71 -17.52 1.55
N MET A 167 -8.65 -17.09 2.23
CA MET A 167 -7.96 -15.87 1.82
C MET A 167 -6.55 -16.15 1.32
N LEU A 168 -6.31 -15.89 0.02
CA LEU A 168 -4.98 -15.92 -0.60
C LEU A 168 -4.23 -14.63 -0.18
N LEU A 169 -3.72 -14.60 1.04
CA LEU A 169 -2.82 -13.54 1.47
C LEU A 169 -1.49 -13.65 0.71
N ARG A 170 -1.13 -12.61 -0.01
CA ARG A 170 0.19 -12.50 -0.64
C ARG A 170 1.15 -11.79 0.31
N VAL A 171 2.27 -12.41 0.62
CA VAL A 171 3.36 -11.78 1.36
C VAL A 171 4.50 -11.49 0.38
N ARG A 172 4.83 -10.22 0.19
CA ARG A 172 5.98 -9.80 -0.62
C ARG A 172 7.13 -9.33 0.26
N SER A 173 8.34 -9.73 -0.09
CA SER A 173 9.54 -9.16 0.51
C SER A 173 9.92 -7.86 -0.21
N CYS A 174 10.02 -6.77 0.54
CA CYS A 174 10.54 -5.52 0.01
C CYS A 174 12.09 -5.59 0.02
N PRO A 175 12.79 -5.29 -1.10
CA PRO A 175 14.24 -5.20 -1.07
C PRO A 175 14.66 -4.07 -0.13
N SER A 176 15.57 -4.39 0.80
CA SER A 176 16.21 -3.39 1.66
C SER A 176 17.00 -2.40 0.80
N ARG A 177 16.75 -1.12 1.02
CA ARG A 177 17.60 -0.05 0.47
C ARG A 177 18.93 -0.02 1.17
#